data_8cb31093ae5a79094d6c6727f39b57f0
#
_entry.id   8cb31093ae5a79094d6c6727f39b57f0
#
_cell.length_a   1.000
_cell.length_b   1.000
_cell.length_c   1.000
_cell.angle_alpha   90.00
_cell.angle_beta   90.00
_cell.angle_gamma   90.00
#
_symmetry.space_group_name_H-M   'P 1'
#
loop_
_entity.id
_entity.type
_entity.pdbx_description
1 polymer ?
#
loop_
_entity_poly.entity_id
_entity_poly.type
_entity_poly.pdbx_seq_one_letter_code
_entity_poly.pdbx_strand_id
1 'polypeptide(L)'
;MDKRTVFIDNVVLPRNVLPMGDKVYVILTDSETIWAYHDKDGDGVSDGREMVWDGGLHTGNIEKQSSGLIWNIDNVIYNNYNRFTYHEGKLEPKGYNIGRFSQWGLARDDDGRIYGTEAGAHENANYFQFPGGYLIAHTKDIERGPEFDTPHSICRVEDQTGGGYDFKKNRVLKEFSANCGQSVIRSSLMPEFSGSLATCEPVGRLIRLNQFKKEEGIRKVYNYFPGSEFIRSSDPFFRPVWSESGPDGCFYFSDMYRGIIQEKEWFPTKGTNIKVKRYQRVKEWGMLEVFRNGRIYRLVPDDKVPLKVPKLLSKSSKELIPFLEHGSGHVRDNAQKLLVIRGDKSVVPDLNTFVKQTENPVAKMLAMWALRGLDSLSRDTVVEALGDASAQVQVAAIHLSEEFLHGGDQEMAAQVEAMKASDDMDVRMQVYLSFHARPTPSLQSIQSRLDQDLAEMTLVKRYKQVQAEEVAKASFDPVSKAGAKIYNLLCASCHGLDGKGVKSGEGLVAPSLSRNSWIRWWPDVATAIILKGQAGAELDGKPYSGGMMPAMENVYNDQQIAEVMTYIGMNFNNWKEPMTKEQVAEVRKKVASQKTMFTPAELNELRMKRGLFAPKKNK
;
A
#
# COMPACT_ATOMS: atom_id res chain seq x y z
N MET A 1 24.24 -19.92 -16.18
CA MET A 1 22.82 -19.87 -16.62
C MET A 1 22.77 -20.62 -17.93
N ASP A 2 22.20 -21.80 -17.91
CA ASP A 2 22.35 -22.74 -19.02
C ASP A 2 21.31 -22.51 -20.15
N LYS A 3 20.20 -21.88 -19.82
CA LYS A 3 19.14 -21.50 -20.78
C LYS A 3 18.44 -20.22 -20.33
N ARG A 4 18.13 -19.33 -21.26
CA ARG A 4 17.27 -18.16 -21.09
C ARG A 4 16.08 -18.27 -22.02
N THR A 5 14.87 -18.11 -21.47
CA THR A 5 13.62 -18.08 -22.25
C THR A 5 12.90 -16.77 -21.93
N VAL A 6 12.25 -16.18 -22.91
CA VAL A 6 11.35 -15.03 -22.73
C VAL A 6 9.94 -15.60 -22.58
N PHE A 7 9.41 -15.55 -21.36
CA PHE A 7 8.08 -16.12 -21.06
C PHE A 7 6.96 -15.28 -21.67
N ILE A 8 7.04 -13.95 -21.59
CA ILE A 8 6.06 -13.00 -22.16
C ILE A 8 6.83 -11.93 -22.90
N ASP A 9 6.43 -11.63 -24.14
CA ASP A 9 6.98 -10.55 -24.97
C ASP A 9 5.86 -9.60 -25.43
N ASN A 10 6.24 -8.46 -26.01
CA ASN A 10 5.34 -7.45 -26.57
C ASN A 10 4.27 -6.91 -25.57
N VAL A 11 4.65 -6.78 -24.30
CA VAL A 11 3.80 -6.22 -23.25
C VAL A 11 4.37 -4.90 -22.72
N VAL A 12 3.48 -4.01 -22.29
CA VAL A 12 3.87 -2.69 -21.74
C VAL A 12 4.34 -2.87 -20.30
N LEU A 13 5.64 -2.77 -20.06
CA LEU A 13 6.32 -2.68 -18.77
C LEU A 13 5.59 -3.45 -17.64
N PRO A 14 5.75 -4.77 -17.52
CA PRO A 14 5.10 -5.54 -16.47
C PRO A 14 5.56 -5.05 -15.09
N ARG A 15 4.61 -4.77 -14.20
CA ARG A 15 4.88 -4.18 -12.88
C ARG A 15 4.91 -5.22 -11.76
N ASN A 16 4.15 -6.29 -11.93
CA ASN A 16 4.03 -7.34 -10.94
C ASN A 16 4.04 -8.69 -11.61
N VAL A 17 4.64 -9.65 -10.96
CA VAL A 17 4.69 -11.04 -11.37
C VAL A 17 4.43 -11.91 -10.14
N LEU A 18 3.39 -12.75 -10.19
CA LEU A 18 3.09 -13.73 -9.15
C LEU A 18 2.87 -15.10 -9.77
N PRO A 19 3.80 -16.07 -9.58
CA PRO A 19 3.57 -17.45 -9.99
C PRO A 19 2.40 -18.08 -9.25
N MET A 20 1.46 -18.66 -9.98
CA MET A 20 0.22 -19.28 -9.49
C MET A 20 0.06 -20.69 -10.09
N GLY A 21 0.89 -21.63 -9.65
CA GLY A 21 0.93 -22.98 -10.21
C GLY A 21 1.53 -22.99 -11.60
N ASP A 22 0.77 -23.40 -12.59
CA ASP A 22 1.10 -23.42 -14.02
C ASP A 22 0.86 -22.08 -14.73
N LYS A 23 0.37 -21.06 -13.98
CA LYS A 23 0.09 -19.72 -14.48
C LYS A 23 0.99 -18.67 -13.83
N VAL A 24 1.12 -17.54 -14.49
CA VAL A 24 1.79 -16.35 -13.96
C VAL A 24 0.83 -15.15 -14.02
N TYR A 25 0.51 -14.61 -12.84
CA TYR A 25 -0.33 -13.42 -12.75
C TYR A 25 0.53 -12.17 -12.94
N VAL A 26 0.08 -11.27 -13.82
CA VAL A 26 0.83 -10.07 -14.22
C VAL A 26 -0.08 -8.87 -14.26
N ILE A 27 0.41 -7.73 -13.74
CA ILE A 27 -0.17 -6.40 -13.94
C ILE A 27 0.74 -5.63 -14.91
N LEU A 28 0.16 -5.05 -15.95
CA LEU A 28 0.87 -4.22 -16.92
C LEU A 28 0.79 -2.74 -16.53
N THR A 29 1.73 -1.93 -17.02
CA THR A 29 1.67 -0.47 -16.85
C THR A 29 0.44 0.10 -17.56
N ASP A 30 -0.13 1.17 -17.01
CA ASP A 30 -1.36 1.86 -17.45
C ASP A 30 -2.65 1.03 -17.28
N SER A 31 -2.60 -0.11 -16.61
CA SER A 31 -3.77 -0.95 -16.33
C SER A 31 -3.73 -1.48 -14.91
N GLU A 32 -4.87 -1.50 -14.24
CA GLU A 32 -5.04 -2.16 -12.93
C GLU A 32 -5.51 -3.62 -13.10
N THR A 33 -5.71 -4.06 -14.34
CA THR A 33 -6.18 -5.41 -14.67
C THR A 33 -5.11 -6.46 -14.41
N ILE A 34 -5.50 -7.58 -13.79
CA ILE A 34 -4.63 -8.72 -13.53
C ILE A 34 -4.89 -9.78 -14.60
N TRP A 35 -3.84 -10.13 -15.32
CA TRP A 35 -3.83 -11.16 -16.35
C TRP A 35 -3.13 -12.41 -15.85
N ALA A 36 -3.71 -13.60 -16.10
CA ALA A 36 -3.06 -14.88 -15.91
C ALA A 36 -2.51 -15.37 -17.26
N TYR A 37 -1.20 -15.45 -17.36
CA TYR A 37 -0.50 -16.05 -18.50
C TYR A 37 -0.23 -17.52 -18.22
N HIS A 38 -0.35 -18.37 -19.22
CA HIS A 38 -0.16 -19.81 -19.07
C HIS A 38 0.78 -20.36 -20.16
N ASP A 39 1.56 -21.34 -19.75
CA ASP A 39 2.46 -22.14 -20.58
C ASP A 39 1.91 -23.58 -20.53
N LYS A 40 1.22 -24.02 -21.59
CA LYS A 40 0.48 -25.27 -21.61
C LYS A 40 1.36 -26.45 -22.01
N ASP A 41 2.36 -26.21 -22.84
CA ASP A 41 3.27 -27.25 -23.35
C ASP A 41 4.59 -27.34 -22.56
N GLY A 42 4.84 -26.40 -21.65
CA GLY A 42 5.99 -26.41 -20.75
C GLY A 42 7.31 -25.98 -21.41
N ASP A 43 7.25 -25.27 -22.53
CA ASP A 43 8.45 -24.83 -23.26
C ASP A 43 9.09 -23.57 -22.63
N GLY A 44 8.41 -22.92 -21.71
CA GLY A 44 8.84 -21.71 -21.00
C GLY A 44 8.43 -20.41 -21.72
N VAL A 45 7.50 -20.49 -22.68
CA VAL A 45 6.88 -19.35 -23.37
C VAL A 45 5.37 -19.40 -23.15
N SER A 46 4.75 -18.27 -22.96
CA SER A 46 3.31 -18.24 -22.74
C SER A 46 2.51 -18.48 -24.01
N ASP A 47 1.57 -19.44 -23.98
CA ASP A 47 0.61 -19.76 -25.06
C ASP A 47 -0.58 -18.81 -25.12
N GLY A 48 -0.77 -17.97 -24.09
CA GLY A 48 -1.88 -17.06 -24.04
C GLY A 48 -2.15 -16.52 -22.65
N ARG A 49 -3.22 -15.73 -22.53
CA ARG A 49 -3.63 -15.15 -21.26
C ARG A 49 -5.14 -15.12 -21.10
N GLU A 50 -5.58 -15.11 -19.87
CA GLU A 50 -6.96 -14.83 -19.48
C GLU A 50 -7.02 -13.70 -18.44
N MET A 51 -8.13 -12.97 -18.39
CA MET A 51 -8.34 -11.93 -17.40
C MET A 51 -8.90 -12.57 -16.12
N VAL A 52 -8.19 -12.37 -15.00
CA VAL A 52 -8.63 -12.90 -13.70
C VAL A 52 -9.25 -11.83 -12.81
N TRP A 53 -8.95 -10.57 -13.07
CA TRP A 53 -9.60 -9.43 -12.43
C TRP A 53 -9.50 -8.19 -13.33
N ASP A 54 -10.62 -7.49 -13.50
CA ASP A 54 -10.67 -6.23 -14.25
C ASP A 54 -10.67 -5.04 -13.29
N GLY A 55 -9.53 -4.40 -13.17
CA GLY A 55 -9.35 -3.16 -12.41
C GLY A 55 -9.47 -1.91 -13.26
N GLY A 56 -9.66 -2.06 -14.57
CA GLY A 56 -9.76 -0.96 -15.52
C GLY A 56 -8.41 -0.33 -15.88
N LEU A 57 -8.47 0.84 -16.50
CA LEU A 57 -7.28 1.63 -16.85
C LEU A 57 -6.78 2.41 -15.63
N HIS A 58 -5.46 2.46 -15.47
CA HIS A 58 -4.85 3.35 -14.49
C HIS A 58 -4.98 4.80 -14.95
N THR A 59 -5.45 5.67 -14.07
CA THR A 59 -5.57 7.10 -14.32
C THR A 59 -4.64 7.89 -13.41
N GLY A 60 -3.80 8.73 -13.96
CA GLY A 60 -2.91 9.61 -13.19
C GLY A 60 -1.43 9.29 -13.33
N ASN A 61 -0.68 9.48 -12.24
CA ASN A 61 0.76 9.22 -12.25
C ASN A 61 1.04 7.71 -12.16
N ILE A 62 1.68 7.15 -13.17
CA ILE A 62 2.04 5.73 -13.24
C ILE A 62 2.90 5.24 -12.07
N GLU A 63 3.66 6.13 -11.40
CA GLU A 63 4.38 5.78 -10.17
C GLU A 63 3.45 5.39 -9.00
N LYS A 64 2.18 5.74 -9.09
CA LYS A 64 1.15 5.42 -8.09
C LYS A 64 0.24 4.27 -8.50
N GLN A 65 0.54 3.60 -9.58
CA GLN A 65 -0.19 2.42 -10.04
C GLN A 65 -0.01 1.24 -9.08
N SER A 66 -0.94 0.29 -9.09
CA SER A 66 -0.87 -0.95 -8.31
C SER A 66 0.44 -1.70 -8.50
N SER A 67 1.00 -2.18 -7.40
CA SER A 67 2.25 -2.95 -7.35
C SER A 67 2.25 -3.94 -6.19
N GLY A 68 3.19 -4.90 -6.20
CA GLY A 68 3.42 -5.79 -5.07
C GLY A 68 2.40 -6.91 -4.92
N LEU A 69 2.08 -7.61 -6.00
CA LEU A 69 1.17 -8.76 -5.95
C LEU A 69 1.84 -9.92 -5.20
N ILE A 70 1.33 -10.27 -4.00
CA ILE A 70 1.86 -11.36 -3.16
C ILE A 70 0.74 -12.26 -2.65
N TRP A 71 1.03 -13.57 -2.55
CA TRP A 71 0.21 -14.54 -1.82
C TRP A 71 0.61 -14.54 -0.35
N ASN A 72 -0.34 -14.33 0.54
CA ASN A 72 -0.09 -14.34 1.98
C ASN A 72 -0.54 -15.66 2.64
N ILE A 73 -0.12 -15.91 3.88
CA ILE A 73 -0.41 -17.14 4.63
C ILE A 73 -1.92 -17.38 4.78
N ASP A 74 -2.73 -16.34 4.87
CA ASP A 74 -4.19 -16.37 5.00
C ASP A 74 -4.93 -16.69 3.68
N ASN A 75 -4.22 -17.16 2.66
CA ASN A 75 -4.73 -17.46 1.31
C ASN A 75 -5.35 -16.24 0.61
N VAL A 76 -4.93 -15.05 0.98
CA VAL A 76 -5.33 -13.79 0.36
C VAL A 76 -4.18 -13.24 -0.48
N ILE A 77 -4.49 -12.77 -1.67
CA ILE A 77 -3.52 -12.06 -2.51
C ILE A 77 -3.64 -10.57 -2.21
N TYR A 78 -2.50 -9.94 -1.95
CA TYR A 78 -2.40 -8.51 -1.67
C TYR A 78 -1.63 -7.80 -2.77
N ASN A 79 -2.06 -6.59 -3.09
CA ASN A 79 -1.24 -5.57 -3.72
C ASN A 79 -1.25 -4.31 -2.83
N ASN A 80 -0.55 -3.25 -3.24
CA ASN A 80 -0.44 -2.02 -2.43
C ASN A 80 -1.75 -1.23 -2.24
N TYR A 81 -2.86 -1.62 -2.88
CA TYR A 81 -4.18 -1.00 -2.74
C TYR A 81 -5.28 -1.96 -2.37
N ASN A 82 -5.20 -3.21 -2.84
CA ASN A 82 -6.31 -4.15 -2.79
C ASN A 82 -5.88 -5.49 -2.19
N ARG A 83 -6.86 -6.25 -1.77
CA ARG A 83 -6.72 -7.65 -1.38
C ARG A 83 -7.78 -8.48 -2.08
N PHE A 84 -7.43 -9.71 -2.44
CA PHE A 84 -8.27 -10.60 -3.21
C PHE A 84 -8.29 -11.99 -2.60
N THR A 85 -9.47 -12.59 -2.48
CA THR A 85 -9.57 -14.04 -2.30
C THR A 85 -9.37 -14.72 -3.64
N TYR A 86 -8.65 -15.84 -3.61
CA TYR A 86 -8.55 -16.74 -4.74
C TYR A 86 -9.64 -17.80 -4.65
N HIS A 87 -10.44 -17.95 -5.69
CA HIS A 87 -11.45 -18.98 -5.79
C HIS A 87 -11.52 -19.51 -7.22
N GLU A 88 -11.21 -20.80 -7.42
CA GLU A 88 -11.29 -21.49 -8.71
C GLU A 88 -10.68 -20.73 -9.90
N GLY A 89 -9.50 -20.17 -9.71
CA GLY A 89 -8.77 -19.43 -10.75
C GLY A 89 -9.14 -17.95 -10.89
N LYS A 90 -10.15 -17.47 -10.14
CA LYS A 90 -10.60 -16.07 -10.16
C LYS A 90 -10.17 -15.32 -8.92
N LEU A 91 -10.00 -14.01 -9.06
CA LEU A 91 -9.74 -13.10 -7.97
C LEU A 91 -11.00 -12.31 -7.63
N GLU A 92 -11.41 -12.42 -6.38
CA GLU A 92 -12.55 -11.65 -5.86
C GLU A 92 -12.03 -10.61 -4.85
N PRO A 93 -12.41 -9.33 -4.99
CA PRO A 93 -12.03 -8.30 -4.03
C PRO A 93 -12.53 -8.66 -2.63
N LYS A 94 -11.63 -8.67 -1.65
CA LYS A 94 -11.96 -8.95 -0.25
C LYS A 94 -11.98 -7.67 0.57
N GLY A 95 -13.15 -7.10 0.72
CA GLY A 95 -13.34 -5.89 1.53
C GLY A 95 -12.90 -4.62 0.82
N TYR A 96 -12.50 -3.63 1.58
CA TYR A 96 -12.18 -2.30 1.09
C TYR A 96 -10.75 -2.16 0.62
N ASN A 97 -10.53 -1.15 -0.20
CA ASN A 97 -9.20 -0.69 -0.58
C ASN A 97 -8.43 -0.23 0.66
N ILE A 98 -7.25 -0.80 0.88
CA ILE A 98 -6.38 -0.49 2.02
C ILE A 98 -5.69 0.89 1.90
N GLY A 99 -5.95 1.63 0.82
CA GLY A 99 -5.22 2.83 0.48
C GLY A 99 -3.80 2.51 0.00
N ARG A 100 -3.04 3.54 -0.37
CA ARG A 100 -1.65 3.34 -0.77
C ARG A 100 -0.78 3.03 0.45
N PHE A 101 -0.49 1.76 0.64
CA PHE A 101 0.38 1.27 1.70
C PHE A 101 1.86 1.21 1.28
N SER A 102 2.10 0.91 0.01
CA SER A 102 3.44 0.80 -0.57
C SER A 102 3.44 1.39 -1.97
N GLN A 103 4.61 1.70 -2.51
CA GLN A 103 4.75 2.22 -3.88
C GLN A 103 5.34 1.19 -4.85
N TRP A 104 6.36 0.44 -4.41
CA TRP A 104 7.15 -0.45 -5.27
C TRP A 104 7.31 -1.84 -4.66
N GLY A 105 6.23 -2.59 -4.64
CA GLY A 105 6.22 -3.95 -4.12
C GLY A 105 5.62 -4.09 -2.72
N LEU A 106 5.48 -5.33 -2.28
CA LEU A 106 5.10 -5.76 -0.94
C LEU A 106 6.00 -6.89 -0.50
N ALA A 107 6.13 -7.09 0.80
CA ALA A 107 6.74 -8.25 1.40
C ALA A 107 5.89 -8.77 2.56
N ARG A 108 6.12 -10.01 2.98
CA ARG A 108 5.48 -10.59 4.16
C ARG A 108 6.47 -11.39 5.01
N ASP A 109 6.19 -11.51 6.30
CA ASP A 109 6.89 -12.42 7.21
C ASP A 109 6.19 -13.79 7.33
N ASP A 110 6.73 -14.65 8.19
CA ASP A 110 6.17 -15.97 8.45
C ASP A 110 4.87 -15.92 9.28
N ASP A 111 4.57 -14.81 9.93
CA ASP A 111 3.30 -14.56 10.64
C ASP A 111 2.20 -13.99 9.74
N GLY A 112 2.50 -13.74 8.46
CA GLY A 112 1.58 -13.13 7.50
C GLY A 112 1.42 -11.62 7.63
N ARG A 113 2.33 -10.94 8.32
CA ARG A 113 2.36 -9.47 8.36
C ARG A 113 2.88 -8.92 7.05
N ILE A 114 2.26 -7.85 6.59
CA ILE A 114 2.57 -7.20 5.31
C ILE A 114 3.50 -6.01 5.57
N TYR A 115 4.49 -5.87 4.69
CA TYR A 115 5.47 -4.78 4.71
C TYR A 115 5.52 -4.09 3.36
N GLY A 116 5.77 -2.79 3.39
CA GLY A 116 5.92 -1.97 2.20
C GLY A 116 6.99 -0.89 2.38
N THR A 117 7.19 -0.11 1.33
CA THR A 117 8.06 1.08 1.33
C THR A 117 7.42 2.19 0.51
N GLU A 118 7.81 3.44 0.76
CA GLU A 118 7.33 4.56 -0.03
C GLU A 118 8.50 5.41 -0.53
N ALA A 119 8.62 5.52 -1.86
CA ALA A 119 9.56 6.43 -2.48
C ALA A 119 9.06 7.87 -2.39
N GLY A 120 9.96 8.79 -2.06
CA GLY A 120 9.65 10.22 -1.95
C GLY A 120 8.92 10.65 -0.68
N ALA A 121 8.57 9.71 0.21
CA ALA A 121 8.01 9.99 1.52
C ALA A 121 9.03 9.74 2.65
N HIS A 122 10.26 9.40 2.28
CA HIS A 122 11.38 9.09 3.19
C HIS A 122 11.17 7.85 4.06
N GLU A 123 10.12 7.06 3.81
CA GLU A 123 9.76 5.92 4.61
C GLU A 123 10.39 4.63 4.08
N ASN A 124 11.44 4.18 4.78
CA ASN A 124 12.20 2.99 4.42
C ASN A 124 11.47 1.69 4.76
N ALA A 125 10.58 1.70 5.73
CA ALA A 125 9.72 0.55 6.05
C ALA A 125 8.34 1.03 6.48
N ASN A 126 7.32 0.53 5.80
CA ASN A 126 5.93 0.64 6.19
C ASN A 126 5.44 -0.73 6.67
N TYR A 127 4.75 -0.78 7.78
CA TYR A 127 4.21 -2.00 8.34
C TYR A 127 2.97 -1.73 9.18
N PHE A 128 2.20 -2.79 9.42
CA PHE A 128 1.07 -2.72 10.32
C PHE A 128 1.43 -3.30 11.67
N GLN A 129 0.90 -2.72 12.73
CA GLN A 129 1.00 -3.29 14.06
C GLN A 129 0.22 -4.60 14.20
N PHE A 130 -0.81 -4.79 13.36
CA PHE A 130 -1.72 -5.93 13.35
C PHE A 130 -1.40 -6.91 12.22
N PRO A 131 -1.83 -8.19 12.32
CA PRO A 131 -1.74 -9.15 11.22
C PRO A 131 -2.44 -8.67 9.94
N GLY A 132 -2.02 -9.19 8.78
CA GLY A 132 -2.47 -8.74 7.46
C GLY A 132 -3.99 -8.74 7.22
N GLY A 133 -4.75 -9.63 7.88
CA GLY A 133 -6.21 -9.66 7.81
C GLY A 133 -6.91 -8.41 8.37
N TYR A 134 -6.23 -7.63 9.23
CA TYR A 134 -6.76 -6.47 9.96
C TYR A 134 -6.06 -5.18 9.55
N LEU A 135 -6.06 -4.88 8.28
CA LEU A 135 -5.38 -3.70 7.69
C LEU A 135 -6.08 -2.37 8.04
N ILE A 136 -6.37 -2.18 9.33
CA ILE A 136 -7.03 -0.99 9.87
C ILE A 136 -5.99 0.03 10.37
N ALA A 137 -4.79 -0.45 10.74
CA ALA A 137 -3.76 0.39 11.31
C ALA A 137 -3.07 1.24 10.23
N HIS A 138 -3.07 2.54 10.45
CA HIS A 138 -2.40 3.50 9.58
C HIS A 138 -0.88 3.40 9.68
N THR A 139 -0.20 3.54 8.55
CA THR A 139 1.25 3.67 8.43
C THR A 139 1.83 4.90 9.11
N LYS A 140 0.98 5.87 9.50
CA LYS A 140 1.42 7.12 10.16
C LYS A 140 2.03 6.92 11.53
N ASP A 141 1.73 5.80 12.19
CA ASP A 141 2.16 5.50 13.55
C ASP A 141 3.30 4.48 13.60
N ILE A 142 4.18 4.49 12.59
CA ILE A 142 5.36 3.65 12.56
C ILE A 142 6.31 4.09 13.66
N GLU A 143 6.50 3.24 14.65
CA GLU A 143 7.47 3.45 15.70
C GLU A 143 8.89 3.17 15.19
N ARG A 144 9.78 4.12 15.33
CA ARG A 144 11.14 4.10 14.78
C ARG A 144 12.18 4.21 15.86
N GLY A 145 13.25 3.43 15.72
CA GLY A 145 14.45 3.56 16.53
C GLY A 145 15.30 4.78 16.13
N PRO A 146 16.30 5.12 16.95
CA PRO A 146 17.24 6.17 16.62
C PRO A 146 17.90 5.94 15.25
N GLU A 147 18.16 7.02 14.52
CA GLU A 147 18.84 7.02 13.20
C GLU A 147 18.18 6.19 12.11
N PHE A 148 16.96 5.68 12.33
CA PHE A 148 16.27 4.85 11.35
C PHE A 148 16.12 5.55 9.99
N ASP A 149 15.79 6.84 9.98
CA ASP A 149 15.58 7.62 8.76
C ASP A 149 16.88 8.10 8.08
N THR A 150 18.04 7.77 8.67
CA THR A 150 19.35 8.20 8.16
C THR A 150 19.99 7.12 7.29
N PRO A 151 20.12 7.30 5.97
CA PRO A 151 20.90 6.38 5.13
C PRO A 151 22.40 6.56 5.36
N HIS A 152 23.13 5.44 5.46
CA HIS A 152 24.57 5.40 5.62
C HIS A 152 25.27 5.10 4.29
N SER A 153 24.88 5.80 3.22
CA SER A 153 25.50 5.67 1.90
C SER A 153 26.97 6.11 1.91
N ILE A 154 27.78 5.51 1.03
CA ILE A 154 29.19 5.83 0.83
C ILE A 154 29.47 6.39 -0.57
N CYS A 155 28.57 6.19 -1.51
CA CYS A 155 28.66 6.79 -2.84
C CYS A 155 28.20 8.24 -2.81
N ARG A 156 28.91 9.11 -3.49
CA ARG A 156 28.46 10.48 -3.73
C ARG A 156 27.25 10.46 -4.68
N VAL A 157 26.19 11.18 -4.29
CA VAL A 157 24.93 11.24 -5.03
C VAL A 157 24.81 12.56 -5.82
N GLU A 158 25.83 12.94 -6.52
CA GLU A 158 25.83 14.16 -7.36
C GLU A 158 24.90 14.04 -8.55
N ASP A 159 24.45 12.83 -8.85
CA ASP A 159 23.46 12.52 -9.87
C ASP A 159 22.00 12.66 -9.40
N GLN A 160 21.75 12.99 -8.14
CA GLN A 160 20.38 13.18 -7.63
C GLN A 160 19.96 14.64 -7.72
N THR A 161 18.82 14.90 -8.35
CA THR A 161 18.21 16.23 -8.49
C THR A 161 16.83 16.34 -7.87
N GLY A 162 16.33 15.30 -7.24
CA GLY A 162 14.99 15.30 -6.62
C GLY A 162 14.78 16.55 -5.76
N GLY A 163 13.70 17.30 -6.04
CA GLY A 163 13.42 18.55 -5.35
C GLY A 163 13.31 18.36 -3.83
N GLY A 164 14.02 19.18 -3.08
CA GLY A 164 13.95 19.18 -1.62
C GLY A 164 14.93 18.26 -0.91
N TYR A 165 15.73 17.47 -1.60
CA TYR A 165 16.74 16.63 -0.96
C TYR A 165 17.99 17.44 -0.61
N ASP A 166 18.28 17.47 0.67
CA ASP A 166 19.53 17.98 1.20
C ASP A 166 20.57 16.86 1.23
N PHE A 167 21.79 17.20 0.82
CA PHE A 167 22.93 16.30 0.98
C PHE A 167 23.67 16.61 2.28
N LYS A 168 24.26 15.59 2.88
CA LYS A 168 25.27 15.80 3.93
C LYS A 168 26.49 16.56 3.35
N LYS A 169 27.35 17.11 4.21
CA LYS A 169 28.55 17.86 3.78
C LYS A 169 29.46 17.08 2.83
N ASN A 170 29.51 15.74 2.98
CA ASN A 170 30.26 14.83 2.11
C ASN A 170 29.51 14.47 0.81
N ARG A 171 28.38 15.07 0.53
CA ARG A 171 27.55 14.85 -0.68
C ARG A 171 26.92 13.46 -0.77
N VAL A 172 26.82 12.71 0.31
CA VAL A 172 26.04 11.48 0.37
C VAL A 172 24.57 11.78 0.71
N LEU A 173 23.69 10.83 0.43
CA LEU A 173 22.26 10.97 0.68
C LEU A 173 21.97 11.27 2.16
N LYS A 174 21.14 12.26 2.45
CA LYS A 174 20.73 12.66 3.80
C LYS A 174 19.51 11.88 4.29
N GLU A 175 18.58 11.61 3.40
CA GLU A 175 17.30 10.96 3.66
C GLU A 175 17.02 9.91 2.59
N PHE A 176 16.22 8.90 2.91
CA PHE A 176 15.76 7.94 1.91
C PHE A 176 14.86 8.61 0.89
N SER A 177 15.01 8.27 -0.39
CA SER A 177 14.29 8.96 -1.47
C SER A 177 13.65 8.05 -2.50
N ALA A 178 14.15 6.82 -2.66
CA ALA A 178 13.74 5.91 -3.72
C ALA A 178 13.51 4.46 -3.24
N ASN A 179 13.09 4.31 -1.99
CA ASN A 179 12.85 3.00 -1.38
C ASN A 179 11.97 2.11 -2.25
N CYS A 180 12.39 0.87 -2.48
CA CYS A 180 11.68 -0.07 -3.35
C CYS A 180 12.12 -1.52 -3.10
N GLY A 181 11.44 -2.47 -3.73
CA GLY A 181 11.87 -3.85 -3.90
C GLY A 181 12.21 -4.57 -2.59
N GLN A 182 11.36 -4.38 -1.59
CA GLN A 182 11.56 -4.93 -0.26
C GLN A 182 11.24 -6.42 -0.19
N SER A 183 11.95 -7.14 0.70
CA SER A 183 11.67 -8.54 1.04
C SER A 183 12.02 -8.84 2.50
N VAL A 184 11.36 -9.82 3.10
CA VAL A 184 11.72 -10.31 4.42
C VAL A 184 12.65 -11.52 4.26
N ILE A 185 13.78 -11.50 4.96
CA ILE A 185 14.70 -12.65 4.98
C ILE A 185 14.06 -13.76 5.80
N ARG A 186 13.81 -14.92 5.17
CA ARG A 186 13.16 -16.08 5.77
C ARG A 186 13.90 -17.35 5.36
N SER A 187 15.12 -17.51 5.88
CA SER A 187 16.03 -18.58 5.48
C SER A 187 16.79 -19.19 6.65
N SER A 188 16.86 -20.50 6.68
CA SER A 188 17.70 -21.25 7.63
C SER A 188 19.19 -21.08 7.38
N LEU A 189 19.60 -20.55 6.21
CA LEU A 189 21.00 -20.24 5.93
C LEU A 189 21.47 -18.95 6.60
N MET A 190 20.54 -18.04 6.91
CA MET A 190 20.81 -16.73 7.50
C MET A 190 19.89 -16.50 8.72
N PRO A 191 19.96 -17.37 9.74
CA PRO A 191 19.04 -17.32 10.87
C PRO A 191 19.15 -16.03 11.67
N GLU A 192 20.34 -15.40 11.71
CA GLU A 192 20.58 -14.12 12.38
C GLU A 192 19.79 -12.96 11.76
N PHE A 193 19.47 -13.04 10.46
CA PHE A 193 18.70 -12.03 9.74
C PHE A 193 17.21 -12.40 9.58
N SER A 194 16.81 -13.57 10.08
CA SER A 194 15.44 -14.04 9.90
C SER A 194 14.41 -13.06 10.47
N GLY A 195 13.35 -12.79 9.72
CA GLY A 195 12.32 -11.82 10.06
C GLY A 195 12.70 -10.35 9.79
N SER A 196 13.94 -10.07 9.37
CA SER A 196 14.35 -8.71 9.01
C SER A 196 13.91 -8.33 7.60
N LEU A 197 13.50 -7.06 7.43
CA LEU A 197 13.06 -6.50 6.15
C LEU A 197 14.23 -5.85 5.42
N ALA A 198 14.63 -6.40 4.30
CA ALA A 198 15.56 -5.76 3.37
C ALA A 198 14.82 -4.76 2.49
N THR A 199 15.37 -3.57 2.32
CA THR A 199 14.83 -2.49 1.49
C THR A 199 15.91 -1.92 0.58
N CYS A 200 15.66 -1.91 -0.72
CA CYS A 200 16.55 -1.31 -1.70
C CYS A 200 16.39 0.22 -1.74
N GLU A 201 17.52 0.93 -1.79
CA GLU A 201 17.58 2.39 -1.99
C GLU A 201 18.54 2.70 -3.15
N PRO A 202 18.06 2.72 -4.39
CA PRO A 202 18.91 2.87 -5.58
C PRO A 202 19.59 4.23 -5.69
N VAL A 203 19.06 5.29 -5.10
CA VAL A 203 19.70 6.61 -5.09
C VAL A 203 20.90 6.61 -4.13
N GLY A 204 20.74 6.02 -2.95
CA GLY A 204 21.78 5.86 -1.95
C GLY A 204 22.82 4.77 -2.27
N ARG A 205 22.58 3.93 -3.29
CA ARG A 205 23.42 2.77 -3.65
C ARG A 205 23.60 1.81 -2.47
N LEU A 206 22.47 1.45 -1.84
CA LEU A 206 22.50 0.60 -0.66
C LEU A 206 21.26 -0.29 -0.56
N ILE A 207 21.37 -1.32 0.27
CA ILE A 207 20.23 -2.10 0.78
C ILE A 207 20.28 -1.99 2.29
N ARG A 208 19.19 -1.48 2.89
CA ARG A 208 18.98 -1.42 4.33
C ARG A 208 18.40 -2.74 4.81
N LEU A 209 18.87 -3.23 5.94
CA LEU A 209 18.23 -4.30 6.68
C LEU A 209 17.54 -3.72 7.92
N ASN A 210 16.22 -3.87 7.99
CA ASN A 210 15.39 -3.37 9.07
C ASN A 210 15.05 -4.50 10.05
N GLN A 211 15.35 -4.31 11.33
CA GLN A 211 15.02 -5.23 12.41
C GLN A 211 13.81 -4.73 13.18
N PHE A 212 12.88 -5.63 13.49
CA PHE A 212 11.71 -5.32 14.31
C PHE A 212 11.89 -5.86 15.72
N LYS A 213 11.64 -5.02 16.73
CA LYS A 213 11.63 -5.38 18.14
C LYS A 213 10.27 -5.05 18.73
N LYS A 214 9.79 -5.88 19.67
CA LYS A 214 8.60 -5.58 20.45
C LYS A 214 9.02 -4.86 21.73
N GLU A 215 8.48 -3.67 21.93
CA GLU A 215 8.65 -2.86 23.14
C GLU A 215 7.28 -2.52 23.67
N GLU A 216 6.93 -3.01 24.86
CA GLU A 216 5.60 -2.84 25.48
C GLU A 216 4.43 -3.24 24.55
N GLY A 217 4.62 -4.31 23.76
CA GLY A 217 3.64 -4.84 22.81
C GLY A 217 3.58 -4.10 21.46
N ILE A 218 4.30 -3.00 21.32
CA ILE A 218 4.41 -2.24 20.07
C ILE A 218 5.62 -2.74 19.28
N ARG A 219 5.43 -3.00 18.01
CA ARG A 219 6.53 -3.29 17.10
C ARG A 219 7.22 -1.97 16.71
N LYS A 220 8.52 -1.94 16.90
CA LYS A 220 9.37 -0.79 16.57
C LYS A 220 10.47 -1.23 15.61
N VAL A 221 10.75 -0.41 14.61
CA VAL A 221 11.72 -0.73 13.57
C VAL A 221 13.05 -0.03 13.82
N TYR A 222 14.14 -0.75 13.59
CA TYR A 222 15.51 -0.30 13.77
C TYR A 222 16.35 -0.62 12.53
N ASN A 223 17.40 0.16 12.29
CA ASN A 223 18.46 -0.29 11.41
C ASN A 223 19.21 -1.47 12.07
N TYR A 224 19.31 -2.60 11.38
CA TYR A 224 20.03 -3.78 11.88
C TYR A 224 21.53 -3.48 12.10
N PHE A 225 22.13 -2.62 11.26
CA PHE A 225 23.53 -2.20 11.30
C PHE A 225 23.67 -0.72 11.68
N PRO A 226 23.59 -0.34 12.95
CA PRO A 226 23.71 1.05 13.37
C PRO A 226 24.98 1.71 12.82
N GLY A 227 24.85 2.89 12.20
CA GLY A 227 25.96 3.59 11.55
C GLY A 227 26.43 2.99 10.21
N SER A 228 25.78 1.94 9.71
CA SER A 228 26.10 1.26 8.45
C SER A 228 24.85 0.75 7.73
N GLU A 229 25.05 -0.03 6.68
CA GLU A 229 23.99 -0.69 5.91
C GLU A 229 24.35 -2.15 5.67
N PHE A 230 23.37 -2.97 5.35
CA PHE A 230 23.57 -4.37 4.99
C PHE A 230 24.46 -4.51 3.74
N ILE A 231 24.08 -3.79 2.68
CA ILE A 231 24.88 -3.69 1.46
C ILE A 231 25.00 -2.22 1.09
N ARG A 232 26.17 -1.78 0.70
CA ARG A 232 26.42 -0.44 0.16
C ARG A 232 27.57 -0.45 -0.82
N SER A 233 27.51 0.42 -1.82
CA SER A 233 28.52 0.51 -2.87
C SER A 233 29.00 1.94 -3.06
N SER A 234 30.29 2.09 -3.40
CA SER A 234 30.87 3.35 -3.88
C SER A 234 30.71 3.53 -5.40
N ASP A 235 30.27 2.48 -6.10
CA ASP A 235 30.03 2.53 -7.55
C ASP A 235 28.79 3.37 -7.87
N PRO A 236 28.92 4.47 -8.65
CA PRO A 236 27.81 5.34 -9.00
C PRO A 236 26.75 4.68 -9.88
N PHE A 237 27.04 3.53 -10.48
CA PHE A 237 26.10 2.78 -11.34
C PHE A 237 25.32 1.74 -10.56
N PHE A 238 25.71 1.39 -9.33
CA PHE A 238 24.99 0.43 -8.50
C PHE A 238 23.61 0.96 -8.14
N ARG A 239 22.56 0.24 -8.56
CA ARG A 239 21.13 0.62 -8.38
C ARG A 239 20.32 -0.60 -7.97
N PRO A 240 20.36 -1.02 -6.70
CA PRO A 240 19.53 -2.14 -6.25
C PRO A 240 18.07 -1.71 -6.26
N VAL A 241 17.20 -2.50 -6.90
CA VAL A 241 15.78 -2.15 -7.09
C VAL A 241 14.81 -3.25 -6.67
N TRP A 242 15.28 -4.46 -6.43
CA TRP A 242 14.47 -5.58 -5.96
C TRP A 242 15.32 -6.54 -5.15
N SER A 243 14.73 -7.12 -4.11
CA SER A 243 15.37 -8.16 -3.31
C SER A 243 14.40 -9.30 -3.01
N GLU A 244 14.91 -10.50 -2.75
CA GLU A 244 14.11 -11.67 -2.38
C GLU A 244 14.96 -12.77 -1.74
N SER A 245 14.36 -13.53 -0.80
CA SER A 245 14.92 -14.80 -0.34
C SER A 245 14.63 -15.88 -1.38
N GLY A 246 15.66 -16.43 -2.00
CA GLY A 246 15.51 -17.41 -3.06
C GLY A 246 15.09 -18.80 -2.59
N PRO A 247 14.74 -19.70 -3.51
CA PRO A 247 14.32 -21.06 -3.18
C PRO A 247 15.44 -21.92 -2.59
N ASP A 248 16.68 -21.53 -2.82
CA ASP A 248 17.88 -22.16 -2.26
C ASP A 248 18.31 -21.57 -0.90
N GLY A 249 17.49 -20.68 -0.32
CA GLY A 249 17.75 -20.01 0.95
C GLY A 249 18.73 -18.84 0.88
N CYS A 250 19.32 -18.56 -0.27
CA CYS A 250 20.19 -17.41 -0.46
C CYS A 250 19.40 -16.11 -0.63
N PHE A 251 20.04 -14.99 -0.33
CA PHE A 251 19.46 -13.68 -0.59
C PHE A 251 19.83 -13.19 -1.98
N TYR A 252 18.84 -12.81 -2.77
CA TYR A 252 19.00 -12.29 -4.11
C TYR A 252 18.61 -10.82 -4.17
N PHE A 253 19.30 -10.06 -5.01
CA PHE A 253 18.86 -8.72 -5.36
C PHE A 253 19.22 -8.37 -6.81
N SER A 254 18.38 -7.58 -7.44
CA SER A 254 18.60 -7.07 -8.79
C SER A 254 19.19 -5.67 -8.72
N ASP A 255 20.19 -5.45 -9.56
CA ASP A 255 20.85 -4.17 -9.78
C ASP A 255 20.60 -3.71 -11.20
N MET A 256 19.94 -2.57 -11.39
CA MET A 256 19.73 -1.99 -12.72
C MET A 256 21.04 -1.61 -13.40
N TYR A 257 22.08 -1.38 -12.62
CA TYR A 257 23.40 -0.92 -13.05
C TYR A 257 23.29 0.23 -14.07
N ARG A 258 22.76 1.33 -13.62
CA ARG A 258 22.46 2.49 -14.46
C ARG A 258 22.86 3.79 -13.76
N GLY A 259 23.46 4.71 -14.51
CA GLY A 259 23.91 5.98 -13.95
C GLY A 259 22.74 6.87 -13.54
N ILE A 260 21.76 7.07 -14.41
CA ILE A 260 20.60 7.94 -14.18
C ILE A 260 19.31 7.15 -14.19
N ILE A 261 18.41 7.40 -13.23
CA ILE A 261 17.11 6.75 -13.11
C ILE A 261 15.92 7.69 -13.26
N GLN A 262 16.13 9.01 -13.20
CA GLN A 262 15.11 10.04 -13.45
C GLN A 262 15.66 11.10 -14.41
N GLU A 263 15.60 10.84 -15.69
CA GLU A 263 16.29 11.64 -16.72
C GLU A 263 15.82 13.09 -16.79
N LYS A 264 14.51 13.35 -16.71
CA LYS A 264 13.92 14.70 -16.77
C LYS A 264 14.55 15.68 -15.80
N GLU A 265 14.96 15.22 -14.63
CA GLU A 265 15.53 16.05 -13.56
C GLU A 265 16.99 16.43 -13.82
N TRP A 266 17.66 15.77 -14.76
CA TRP A 266 19.11 15.91 -15.05
C TRP A 266 19.41 16.89 -16.17
N PHE A 267 18.44 17.16 -17.05
CA PHE A 267 18.64 18.08 -18.15
C PHE A 267 18.48 19.53 -17.68
N PRO A 268 19.41 20.42 -18.05
CA PRO A 268 19.32 21.83 -17.69
C PRO A 268 18.07 22.47 -18.31
N THR A 269 17.18 22.94 -17.47
CA THR A 269 16.14 23.89 -17.88
C THR A 269 16.70 25.31 -17.78
N LYS A 270 16.31 26.20 -18.68
CA LYS A 270 16.80 27.61 -18.72
C LYS A 270 16.75 28.21 -17.29
N GLY A 271 17.90 28.70 -16.81
CA GLY A 271 17.99 29.52 -15.60
C GLY A 271 18.50 28.85 -14.30
N THR A 272 18.99 27.60 -14.31
CA THR A 272 19.49 26.94 -13.10
C THR A 272 20.95 26.50 -13.20
N ASN A 273 21.87 27.32 -12.68
CA ASN A 273 23.32 27.02 -12.64
C ASN A 273 23.69 25.71 -11.92
N ILE A 274 22.88 25.27 -10.94
CA ILE A 274 23.12 24.01 -10.21
C ILE A 274 22.91 22.80 -11.13
N LYS A 275 21.86 22.81 -11.96
CA LYS A 275 21.58 21.70 -12.90
C LYS A 275 22.67 21.57 -13.96
N VAL A 276 23.26 22.68 -14.42
CA VAL A 276 24.37 22.66 -15.40
C VAL A 276 25.60 21.97 -14.83
N LYS A 277 26.02 22.28 -13.60
CA LYS A 277 27.17 21.64 -12.95
C LYS A 277 26.97 20.14 -12.70
N ARG A 278 25.76 19.74 -12.32
CA ARG A 278 25.40 18.32 -12.12
C ARG A 278 25.44 17.57 -13.46
N TYR A 279 24.88 18.14 -14.51
CA TYR A 279 24.91 17.54 -15.85
C TYR A 279 26.34 17.37 -16.39
N GLN A 280 27.24 18.32 -16.12
CA GLN A 280 28.65 18.16 -16.44
C GLN A 280 29.26 16.96 -15.70
N ARG A 281 28.98 16.81 -14.40
CA ARG A 281 29.46 15.67 -13.61
C ARG A 281 28.92 14.33 -14.13
N VAL A 282 27.65 14.30 -14.50
CA VAL A 282 27.00 13.12 -15.11
C VAL A 282 27.73 12.70 -16.39
N LYS A 283 28.13 13.67 -17.22
CA LYS A 283 28.94 13.40 -18.43
C LYS A 283 30.35 12.92 -18.08
N GLU A 284 31.04 13.61 -17.16
CA GLU A 284 32.39 13.23 -16.70
C GLU A 284 32.45 11.79 -16.20
N TRP A 285 31.38 11.31 -15.54
CA TRP A 285 31.29 9.94 -15.04
C TRP A 285 30.74 8.94 -16.06
N GLY A 286 30.40 9.35 -17.28
CA GLY A 286 29.82 8.48 -18.29
C GLY A 286 28.46 7.90 -17.92
N MET A 287 27.71 8.55 -17.02
CA MET A 287 26.45 8.02 -16.46
C MET A 287 25.32 7.87 -17.48
N LEU A 288 25.43 8.51 -18.64
CA LEU A 288 24.47 8.41 -19.75
C LEU A 288 24.76 7.22 -20.69
N GLU A 289 25.93 6.61 -20.58
CA GLU A 289 26.45 5.67 -21.58
C GLU A 289 26.23 4.20 -21.19
N VAL A 290 25.81 3.95 -19.94
CA VAL A 290 25.65 2.60 -19.41
C VAL A 290 24.21 2.11 -19.57
N PHE A 291 24.02 1.15 -20.48
CA PHE A 291 22.73 0.50 -20.76
C PHE A 291 22.90 -1.02 -20.79
N ARG A 292 21.82 -1.75 -20.47
CA ARG A 292 21.71 -3.21 -20.57
C ARG A 292 22.74 -4.00 -19.75
N ASN A 293 23.29 -3.39 -18.70
CA ASN A 293 24.27 -4.00 -17.80
C ASN A 293 23.64 -4.44 -16.47
N GLY A 294 22.30 -4.57 -16.42
CA GLY A 294 21.59 -5.05 -15.22
C GLY A 294 22.07 -6.43 -14.79
N ARG A 295 22.07 -6.67 -13.47
CA ARG A 295 22.62 -7.87 -12.84
C ARG A 295 21.68 -8.40 -11.78
N ILE A 296 21.80 -9.69 -11.50
CA ILE A 296 21.21 -10.32 -10.32
C ILE A 296 22.37 -10.84 -9.48
N TYR A 297 22.45 -10.36 -8.26
CA TYR A 297 23.40 -10.84 -7.28
C TYR A 297 22.76 -11.91 -6.39
N ARG A 298 23.55 -12.87 -5.99
CA ARG A 298 23.22 -13.91 -5.03
C ARG A 298 24.20 -13.82 -3.87
N LEU A 299 23.68 -13.51 -2.68
CA LEU A 299 24.47 -13.49 -1.45
C LEU A 299 24.40 -14.87 -0.80
N VAL A 300 25.54 -15.49 -0.63
CA VAL A 300 25.71 -16.80 0.00
C VAL A 300 26.60 -16.62 1.20
N PRO A 301 26.23 -17.06 2.42
CA PRO A 301 27.15 -17.06 3.56
C PRO A 301 28.37 -17.96 3.28
N ASP A 302 29.54 -17.51 3.63
CA ASP A 302 30.83 -18.16 3.28
C ASP A 302 30.95 -19.61 3.79
N ASP A 303 30.33 -19.89 4.95
CA ASP A 303 30.40 -21.19 5.64
C ASP A 303 29.18 -22.09 5.33
N LYS A 304 28.32 -21.71 4.43
CA LYS A 304 27.05 -22.43 4.13
C LYS A 304 27.00 -22.94 2.70
N VAL A 305 26.31 -24.07 2.55
CA VAL A 305 25.94 -24.61 1.25
C VAL A 305 24.49 -24.25 0.96
N PRO A 306 24.19 -23.66 -0.22
CA PRO A 306 22.83 -23.38 -0.62
C PRO A 306 21.92 -24.61 -0.55
N LEU A 307 20.67 -24.40 -0.14
CA LEU A 307 19.69 -25.49 -0.06
C LEU A 307 19.37 -26.03 -1.46
N LYS A 308 19.01 -27.31 -1.53
CA LYS A 308 18.56 -27.91 -2.77
C LYS A 308 17.20 -27.33 -3.19
N VAL A 309 17.11 -26.81 -4.40
CA VAL A 309 15.87 -26.28 -4.95
C VAL A 309 14.94 -27.41 -5.38
N PRO A 310 13.75 -27.57 -4.79
CA PRO A 310 12.82 -28.60 -5.18
C PRO A 310 12.03 -28.21 -6.43
N LYS A 311 11.65 -29.18 -7.25
CA LYS A 311 10.74 -29.02 -8.39
C LYS A 311 9.30 -29.20 -7.90
N LEU A 312 8.71 -28.19 -7.23
CA LEU A 312 7.40 -28.32 -6.58
C LEU A 312 6.25 -28.63 -7.55
N LEU A 313 6.26 -28.09 -8.77
CA LEU A 313 5.19 -28.31 -9.74
C LEU A 313 5.06 -29.78 -10.16
N SER A 314 6.17 -30.53 -10.18
CA SER A 314 6.16 -31.96 -10.53
C SER A 314 5.79 -32.88 -9.36
N LYS A 315 5.61 -32.35 -8.14
CA LYS A 315 5.24 -33.09 -6.95
C LYS A 315 3.73 -33.29 -6.87
N SER A 316 3.27 -34.45 -6.38
CA SER A 316 1.88 -34.63 -5.98
C SER A 316 1.53 -33.76 -4.77
N SER A 317 0.24 -33.55 -4.51
CA SER A 317 -0.20 -32.75 -3.34
C SER A 317 0.31 -33.36 -2.02
N LYS A 318 0.33 -34.66 -1.89
CA LYS A 318 0.89 -35.34 -0.70
C LYS A 318 2.39 -35.10 -0.55
N GLU A 319 3.15 -35.15 -1.63
CA GLU A 319 4.59 -34.86 -1.61
C GLU A 319 4.93 -33.40 -1.33
N LEU A 320 3.97 -32.47 -1.43
CA LEU A 320 4.17 -31.05 -1.07
C LEU A 320 4.19 -30.82 0.44
N ILE A 321 3.52 -31.66 1.23
CA ILE A 321 3.34 -31.45 2.68
C ILE A 321 4.69 -31.29 3.42
N PRO A 322 5.70 -32.14 3.24
CA PRO A 322 6.99 -31.96 3.92
C PRO A 322 7.72 -30.65 3.58
N PHE A 323 7.42 -30.03 2.44
CA PHE A 323 8.03 -28.75 2.07
C PHE A 323 7.50 -27.55 2.86
N LEU A 324 6.44 -27.72 3.64
CA LEU A 324 5.98 -26.72 4.62
C LEU A 324 7.03 -26.47 5.73
N GLU A 325 7.98 -27.40 5.96
CA GLU A 325 9.12 -27.28 6.88
C GLU A 325 10.42 -26.86 6.19
N HIS A 326 10.41 -26.62 4.88
CA HIS A 326 11.65 -26.32 4.15
C HIS A 326 12.37 -25.09 4.72
N GLY A 327 13.70 -25.10 4.71
CA GLY A 327 14.53 -24.03 5.25
C GLY A 327 14.40 -22.67 4.53
N SER A 328 13.88 -22.66 3.29
CA SER A 328 13.55 -21.43 2.57
C SER A 328 12.07 -21.08 2.69
N GLY A 329 11.76 -19.85 3.14
CA GLY A 329 10.39 -19.31 3.17
C GLY A 329 9.73 -19.28 1.79
N HIS A 330 10.51 -19.01 0.74
CA HIS A 330 10.02 -19.07 -0.64
C HIS A 330 9.45 -20.46 -1.00
N VAL A 331 10.13 -21.53 -0.60
CA VAL A 331 9.67 -22.91 -0.86
C VAL A 331 8.45 -23.23 -0.01
N ARG A 332 8.44 -22.87 1.27
CA ARG A 332 7.27 -23.08 2.16
C ARG A 332 6.02 -22.44 1.60
N ASP A 333 6.13 -21.17 1.18
CA ASP A 333 5.01 -20.41 0.61
C ASP A 333 4.44 -21.02 -0.65
N ASN A 334 5.33 -21.47 -1.54
CA ASN A 334 4.90 -22.11 -2.80
C ASN A 334 4.30 -23.50 -2.55
N ALA A 335 4.78 -24.25 -1.55
CA ALA A 335 4.18 -25.52 -1.17
C ALA A 335 2.75 -25.31 -0.63
N GLN A 336 2.55 -24.39 0.31
CA GLN A 336 1.22 -24.05 0.84
C GLN A 336 0.29 -23.55 -0.27
N LYS A 337 0.74 -22.61 -1.10
CA LYS A 337 -0.03 -22.07 -2.22
C LYS A 337 -0.46 -23.16 -3.21
N LEU A 338 0.43 -24.08 -3.59
CA LEU A 338 0.11 -25.16 -4.50
C LEU A 338 -0.90 -26.15 -3.93
N LEU A 339 -0.84 -26.47 -2.62
CA LEU A 339 -1.84 -27.27 -1.94
C LEU A 339 -3.24 -26.66 -2.08
N VAL A 340 -3.35 -25.33 -1.85
CA VAL A 340 -4.62 -24.60 -1.95
C VAL A 340 -5.11 -24.50 -3.40
N ILE A 341 -4.23 -24.12 -4.34
CA ILE A 341 -4.61 -23.90 -5.75
C ILE A 341 -5.11 -25.20 -6.40
N ARG A 342 -4.50 -26.33 -6.06
CA ARG A 342 -4.89 -27.63 -6.61
C ARG A 342 -6.24 -28.11 -6.09
N GLY A 343 -6.67 -27.67 -4.92
CA GLY A 343 -7.95 -28.06 -4.33
C GLY A 343 -8.08 -29.56 -4.03
N ASP A 344 -6.95 -30.28 -3.96
CA ASP A 344 -6.93 -31.74 -3.76
C ASP A 344 -7.22 -32.11 -2.31
N LYS A 345 -8.49 -32.39 -2.02
CA LYS A 345 -8.94 -32.77 -0.67
C LYS A 345 -8.50 -34.16 -0.23
N SER A 346 -7.94 -34.97 -1.10
CA SER A 346 -7.44 -36.31 -0.71
C SER A 346 -6.29 -36.25 0.29
N VAL A 347 -5.58 -35.11 0.37
CA VAL A 347 -4.45 -34.89 1.29
C VAL A 347 -4.86 -34.38 2.68
N VAL A 348 -6.14 -34.12 2.92
CA VAL A 348 -6.64 -33.59 4.20
C VAL A 348 -6.26 -34.47 5.40
N PRO A 349 -6.37 -35.83 5.35
CA PRO A 349 -5.92 -36.68 6.45
C PRO A 349 -4.41 -36.57 6.72
N ASP A 350 -3.59 -36.46 5.65
CA ASP A 350 -2.14 -36.32 5.78
C ASP A 350 -1.78 -34.95 6.37
N LEU A 351 -2.47 -33.87 5.97
CA LEU A 351 -2.30 -32.51 6.54
C LEU A 351 -2.69 -32.47 8.03
N ASN A 352 -3.82 -33.06 8.42
CA ASN A 352 -4.22 -33.15 9.84
C ASN A 352 -3.18 -33.93 10.66
N THR A 353 -2.64 -35.03 10.11
CA THR A 353 -1.56 -35.77 10.76
C THR A 353 -0.30 -34.90 10.90
N PHE A 354 0.05 -34.17 9.87
CA PHE A 354 1.21 -33.27 9.87
C PHE A 354 1.06 -32.14 10.92
N VAL A 355 -0.12 -31.49 11.03
CA VAL A 355 -0.39 -30.47 12.06
C VAL A 355 -0.14 -30.99 13.47
N LYS A 356 -0.50 -32.25 13.75
CA LYS A 356 -0.30 -32.88 15.06
C LYS A 356 1.14 -33.26 15.35
N GLN A 357 1.90 -33.62 14.33
CA GLN A 357 3.24 -34.18 14.48
C GLN A 357 4.36 -33.14 14.40
N THR A 358 4.16 -32.05 13.63
CA THR A 358 5.21 -31.05 13.45
C THR A 358 5.43 -30.24 14.72
N GLU A 359 6.70 -30.10 15.11
CA GLU A 359 7.15 -29.18 16.17
C GLU A 359 7.47 -27.78 15.63
N ASN A 360 7.52 -27.62 14.29
CA ASN A 360 7.82 -26.33 13.66
C ASN A 360 6.57 -25.45 13.64
N PRO A 361 6.53 -24.34 14.38
CA PRO A 361 5.33 -23.50 14.48
C PRO A 361 4.93 -22.88 13.16
N VAL A 362 5.89 -22.50 12.30
CA VAL A 362 5.61 -21.91 10.98
C VAL A 362 4.97 -22.96 10.06
N ALA A 363 5.49 -24.19 10.05
CA ALA A 363 4.95 -25.27 9.25
C ALA A 363 3.54 -25.66 9.71
N LYS A 364 3.31 -25.70 11.03
CA LYS A 364 1.99 -25.94 11.61
C LYS A 364 0.97 -24.90 11.16
N MET A 365 1.31 -23.61 11.26
CA MET A 365 0.46 -22.52 10.76
C MET A 365 0.16 -22.66 9.27
N LEU A 366 1.17 -22.91 8.42
CA LEU A 366 0.99 -23.09 6.99
C LEU A 366 0.06 -24.26 6.65
N ALA A 367 0.18 -25.38 7.38
CA ALA A 367 -0.70 -26.54 7.20
C ALA A 367 -2.15 -26.25 7.61
N MET A 368 -2.36 -25.53 8.73
CA MET A 368 -3.70 -25.11 9.17
C MET A 368 -4.35 -24.17 8.15
N TRP A 369 -3.59 -23.20 7.62
CA TRP A 369 -4.07 -22.31 6.57
C TRP A 369 -4.30 -23.03 5.23
N ALA A 370 -3.51 -24.08 4.92
CA ALA A 370 -3.77 -24.94 3.76
C ALA A 370 -5.10 -25.70 3.93
N LEU A 371 -5.35 -26.29 5.12
CA LEU A 371 -6.63 -26.91 5.45
C LEU A 371 -7.80 -25.93 5.32
N ARG A 372 -7.63 -24.69 5.77
CA ARG A 372 -8.62 -23.62 5.60
C ARG A 372 -8.86 -23.31 4.12
N GLY A 373 -7.78 -23.20 3.32
CA GLY A 373 -7.86 -22.95 1.86
C GLY A 373 -8.51 -24.11 1.07
N LEU A 374 -8.48 -25.33 1.64
CA LEU A 374 -9.17 -26.51 1.11
C LEU A 374 -10.61 -26.67 1.64
N ASP A 375 -11.15 -25.69 2.39
CA ASP A 375 -12.43 -25.78 3.09
C ASP A 375 -12.57 -27.05 3.94
N SER A 376 -11.49 -27.44 4.63
CA SER A 376 -11.38 -28.70 5.36
C SER A 376 -10.76 -28.56 6.74
N LEU A 377 -10.63 -27.31 7.24
CA LEU A 377 -10.17 -27.05 8.60
C LEU A 377 -11.25 -27.47 9.61
N SER A 378 -10.92 -28.43 10.47
CA SER A 378 -11.86 -28.88 11.50
C SER A 378 -11.83 -28.01 12.74
N ARG A 379 -12.98 -27.94 13.44
CA ARG A 379 -13.08 -27.30 14.75
C ARG A 379 -12.07 -27.86 15.75
N ASP A 380 -11.92 -29.19 15.78
CA ASP A 380 -11.02 -29.86 16.72
C ASP A 380 -9.55 -29.50 16.49
N THR A 381 -9.14 -29.33 15.21
CA THR A 381 -7.79 -28.87 14.88
C THR A 381 -7.54 -27.45 15.42
N VAL A 382 -8.54 -26.56 15.34
CA VAL A 382 -8.42 -25.20 15.89
C VAL A 382 -8.35 -25.23 17.41
N VAL A 383 -9.22 -25.99 18.07
CA VAL A 383 -9.23 -26.14 19.54
C VAL A 383 -7.89 -26.68 20.06
N GLU A 384 -7.33 -27.71 19.42
CA GLU A 384 -6.02 -28.25 19.77
C GLU A 384 -4.92 -27.17 19.62
N ALA A 385 -4.95 -26.39 18.57
CA ALA A 385 -3.97 -25.34 18.30
C ALA A 385 -4.12 -24.10 19.21
N LEU A 386 -5.30 -23.82 19.78
CA LEU A 386 -5.45 -22.78 20.82
C LEU A 386 -4.62 -23.09 22.07
N GLY A 387 -4.37 -24.38 22.35
CA GLY A 387 -3.53 -24.85 23.47
C GLY A 387 -2.06 -25.06 23.11
N ASP A 388 -1.60 -24.69 21.91
CA ASP A 388 -0.21 -24.89 21.48
C ASP A 388 0.78 -24.11 22.35
N ALA A 389 2.00 -24.65 22.50
CA ALA A 389 3.07 -23.99 23.26
C ALA A 389 3.59 -22.72 22.58
N SER A 390 3.41 -22.60 21.27
CA SER A 390 3.84 -21.44 20.48
C SER A 390 2.76 -20.37 20.43
N ALA A 391 3.07 -19.16 20.92
CA ALA A 391 2.19 -18.00 20.78
C ALA A 391 1.84 -17.68 19.33
N GLN A 392 2.75 -17.93 18.36
CA GLN A 392 2.47 -17.76 16.95
C GLN A 392 1.36 -18.69 16.46
N VAL A 393 1.39 -19.98 16.87
CA VAL A 393 0.35 -20.96 16.55
C VAL A 393 -0.97 -20.57 17.21
N GLN A 394 -0.93 -20.13 18.47
CA GLN A 394 -2.12 -19.63 19.19
C GLN A 394 -2.76 -18.44 18.43
N VAL A 395 -1.98 -17.45 18.01
CA VAL A 395 -2.45 -16.30 17.22
C VAL A 395 -3.13 -16.77 15.91
N ALA A 396 -2.50 -17.70 15.18
CA ALA A 396 -3.08 -18.26 13.96
C ALA A 396 -4.38 -19.03 14.25
N ALA A 397 -4.42 -19.82 15.32
CA ALA A 397 -5.61 -20.59 15.75
C ALA A 397 -6.78 -19.66 16.11
N ILE A 398 -6.52 -18.57 16.86
CA ILE A 398 -7.52 -17.55 17.19
C ILE A 398 -8.05 -16.88 15.91
N HIS A 399 -7.20 -16.53 14.96
CA HIS A 399 -7.63 -15.97 13.67
C HIS A 399 -8.48 -16.99 12.88
N LEU A 400 -8.05 -18.25 12.81
CA LEU A 400 -8.79 -19.32 12.13
C LEU A 400 -10.11 -19.66 12.82
N SER A 401 -10.23 -19.42 14.14
CA SER A 401 -11.47 -19.64 14.89
C SER A 401 -12.60 -18.67 14.48
N GLU A 402 -12.30 -17.56 13.82
CA GLU A 402 -13.29 -16.54 13.44
C GLU A 402 -14.46 -17.11 12.62
N GLU A 403 -14.21 -18.11 11.80
CA GLU A 403 -15.26 -18.79 11.05
C GLU A 403 -16.32 -19.42 11.98
N PHE A 404 -15.87 -20.09 13.04
CA PHE A 404 -16.73 -20.73 14.04
C PHE A 404 -17.40 -19.68 14.94
N LEU A 405 -16.66 -18.63 15.35
CA LEU A 405 -17.21 -17.51 16.12
C LEU A 405 -18.37 -16.83 15.40
N HIS A 406 -18.19 -16.52 14.12
CA HIS A 406 -19.22 -15.90 13.29
C HIS A 406 -20.35 -16.88 12.92
N GLY A 407 -20.07 -18.18 12.93
CA GLY A 407 -21.05 -19.25 12.84
C GLY A 407 -21.89 -19.46 14.11
N GLY A 408 -21.56 -18.76 15.20
CA GLY A 408 -22.31 -18.80 16.47
C GLY A 408 -21.86 -19.89 17.45
N ASP A 409 -20.67 -20.47 17.32
CA ASP A 409 -20.09 -21.44 18.25
C ASP A 409 -19.72 -20.76 19.57
N GLN A 410 -20.60 -20.90 20.56
CA GLN A 410 -20.45 -20.28 21.89
C GLN A 410 -19.33 -20.92 22.73
N GLU A 411 -19.06 -22.22 22.54
CA GLU A 411 -17.98 -22.90 23.25
C GLU A 411 -16.62 -22.42 22.73
N MET A 412 -16.47 -22.34 21.41
CA MET A 412 -15.29 -21.74 20.78
C MET A 412 -15.09 -20.29 21.24
N ALA A 413 -16.19 -19.51 21.31
CA ALA A 413 -16.13 -18.12 21.76
C ALA A 413 -15.62 -18.02 23.21
N ALA A 414 -16.08 -18.90 24.11
CA ALA A 414 -15.62 -18.93 25.50
C ALA A 414 -14.13 -19.35 25.61
N GLN A 415 -13.68 -20.31 24.80
CA GLN A 415 -12.28 -20.75 24.77
C GLN A 415 -11.37 -19.63 24.29
N VAL A 416 -11.73 -18.96 23.17
CA VAL A 416 -10.95 -17.84 22.63
C VAL A 416 -10.97 -16.64 23.59
N GLU A 417 -12.12 -16.31 24.22
CA GLU A 417 -12.18 -15.23 25.20
C GLU A 417 -11.27 -15.49 26.40
N ALA A 418 -11.15 -16.72 26.87
CA ALA A 418 -10.28 -17.08 28.00
C ALA A 418 -8.80 -16.75 27.71
N MET A 419 -8.37 -16.77 26.45
CA MET A 419 -6.99 -16.47 26.07
C MET A 419 -6.62 -14.98 26.23
N LYS A 420 -7.56 -14.10 26.56
CA LYS A 420 -7.25 -12.71 26.99
C LYS A 420 -6.32 -12.66 28.23
N ALA A 421 -6.22 -13.74 28.98
CA ALA A 421 -5.33 -13.87 30.13
C ALA A 421 -3.91 -14.34 29.78
N SER A 422 -3.59 -14.55 28.49
CA SER A 422 -2.24 -14.93 28.03
C SER A 422 -1.20 -13.90 28.44
N ASP A 423 0.01 -14.36 28.78
CA ASP A 423 1.16 -13.47 28.98
C ASP A 423 1.65 -12.84 27.68
N ASP A 424 1.39 -13.47 26.53
CA ASP A 424 1.77 -12.93 25.22
C ASP A 424 0.79 -11.86 24.74
N MET A 425 1.33 -10.68 24.45
CA MET A 425 0.52 -9.52 24.02
C MET A 425 -0.08 -9.69 22.63
N ASP A 426 0.56 -10.44 21.70
CA ASP A 426 0.01 -10.70 20.38
C ASP A 426 -1.19 -11.64 20.46
N VAL A 427 -1.15 -12.63 21.37
CA VAL A 427 -2.29 -13.52 21.66
C VAL A 427 -3.47 -12.69 22.17
N ARG A 428 -3.27 -11.85 23.20
CA ARG A 428 -4.33 -10.98 23.72
C ARG A 428 -4.90 -10.04 22.67
N MET A 429 -4.01 -9.45 21.85
CA MET A 429 -4.45 -8.56 20.78
C MET A 429 -5.23 -9.30 19.71
N GLN A 430 -4.82 -10.53 19.35
CA GLN A 430 -5.56 -11.35 18.39
C GLN A 430 -6.95 -11.71 18.91
N VAL A 431 -7.09 -12.05 20.20
CA VAL A 431 -8.42 -12.23 20.83
C VAL A 431 -9.27 -10.98 20.61
N TYR A 432 -8.74 -9.81 20.95
CA TYR A 432 -9.47 -8.55 20.77
C TYR A 432 -9.91 -8.33 19.33
N LEU A 433 -8.99 -8.51 18.36
CA LEU A 433 -9.27 -8.33 16.93
C LEU A 433 -10.34 -9.28 16.40
N SER A 434 -10.25 -10.56 16.74
CA SER A 434 -11.19 -11.58 16.24
C SER A 434 -12.63 -11.36 16.70
N PHE A 435 -12.82 -10.76 17.87
CA PHE A 435 -14.16 -10.37 18.31
C PHE A 435 -14.64 -9.02 17.73
N HIS A 436 -13.74 -8.08 17.42
CA HIS A 436 -14.11 -6.72 17.02
C HIS A 436 -14.10 -6.47 15.51
N ALA A 437 -13.36 -7.27 14.73
CA ALA A 437 -13.25 -7.05 13.28
C ALA A 437 -14.57 -7.26 12.51
N ARG A 438 -15.42 -8.15 13.03
CA ARG A 438 -16.76 -8.42 12.49
C ARG A 438 -17.77 -8.57 13.63
N PRO A 439 -18.29 -7.45 14.14
CA PRO A 439 -19.24 -7.49 15.25
C PRO A 439 -20.54 -8.22 14.86
N THR A 440 -20.96 -9.16 15.69
CA THR A 440 -22.26 -9.84 15.58
C THR A 440 -23.02 -9.69 16.90
N PRO A 441 -24.37 -9.71 16.88
CA PRO A 441 -25.15 -9.59 18.12
C PRO A 441 -24.80 -10.66 19.17
N SER A 442 -24.48 -11.88 18.73
CA SER A 442 -24.10 -13.00 19.61
C SER A 442 -22.77 -12.79 20.36
N LEU A 443 -21.88 -11.94 19.84
CA LEU A 443 -20.57 -11.67 20.42
C LEU A 443 -20.52 -10.36 21.22
N GLN A 444 -21.58 -9.56 21.22
CA GLN A 444 -21.59 -8.22 21.82
C GLN A 444 -21.25 -8.20 23.31
N SER A 445 -21.71 -9.20 24.08
CA SER A 445 -21.38 -9.29 25.49
C SER A 445 -19.90 -9.57 25.74
N ILE A 446 -19.27 -10.40 24.90
CA ILE A 446 -17.83 -10.67 24.95
C ILE A 446 -17.04 -9.43 24.56
N GLN A 447 -17.43 -8.76 23.49
CA GLN A 447 -16.80 -7.49 23.05
C GLN A 447 -16.78 -6.47 24.21
N SER A 448 -17.92 -6.29 24.89
CA SER A 448 -18.02 -5.35 26.02
C SER A 448 -17.09 -5.72 27.19
N ARG A 449 -16.92 -7.02 27.49
CA ARG A 449 -15.94 -7.46 28.50
C ARG A 449 -14.50 -7.22 28.06
N LEU A 450 -14.16 -7.57 26.82
CA LEU A 450 -12.81 -7.32 26.26
C LEU A 450 -12.48 -5.84 26.21
N ASP A 451 -13.46 -4.98 25.92
CA ASP A 451 -13.30 -3.53 25.96
C ASP A 451 -12.94 -2.98 27.34
N GLN A 452 -13.36 -3.66 28.40
CA GLN A 452 -13.00 -3.32 29.79
C GLN A 452 -11.67 -3.97 30.19
N ASP A 453 -11.53 -5.28 29.99
CA ASP A 453 -10.39 -6.06 30.46
C ASP A 453 -9.07 -5.71 29.77
N LEU A 454 -9.13 -5.33 28.49
CA LEU A 454 -7.96 -4.97 27.66
C LEU A 454 -7.85 -3.46 27.38
N ALA A 455 -8.62 -2.61 28.07
CA ALA A 455 -8.68 -1.17 27.85
C ALA A 455 -7.31 -0.47 27.95
N GLU A 456 -6.45 -0.95 28.82
CA GLU A 456 -5.13 -0.36 29.07
C GLU A 456 -4.06 -0.79 28.06
N MET A 457 -4.32 -1.81 27.24
CA MET A 457 -3.38 -2.20 26.20
C MET A 457 -3.19 -1.10 25.16
N THR A 458 -1.95 -0.71 24.92
CA THR A 458 -1.60 0.35 23.95
C THR A 458 -2.14 0.06 22.55
N LEU A 459 -2.06 -1.20 22.10
CA LEU A 459 -2.59 -1.61 20.79
C LEU A 459 -4.12 -1.53 20.73
N VAL A 460 -4.84 -1.83 21.81
CA VAL A 460 -6.31 -1.69 21.88
C VAL A 460 -6.70 -0.21 21.82
N LYS A 461 -6.01 0.66 22.54
CA LYS A 461 -6.21 2.12 22.47
C LYS A 461 -6.00 2.63 21.04
N ARG A 462 -4.93 2.19 20.40
CA ARG A 462 -4.61 2.54 18.99
C ARG A 462 -5.67 2.02 18.02
N TYR A 463 -6.11 0.79 18.17
CA TYR A 463 -7.19 0.22 17.37
C TYR A 463 -8.48 1.05 17.49
N LYS A 464 -8.91 1.38 18.71
CA LYS A 464 -10.11 2.21 18.96
C LYS A 464 -9.98 3.59 18.34
N GLN A 465 -8.81 4.21 18.44
CA GLN A 465 -8.55 5.50 17.81
C GLN A 465 -8.71 5.44 16.29
N VAL A 466 -8.08 4.45 15.63
CA VAL A 466 -8.18 4.26 14.18
C VAL A 466 -9.61 3.99 13.75
N GLN A 467 -10.35 3.16 14.50
CA GLN A 467 -11.77 2.92 14.23
C GLN A 467 -12.60 4.21 14.33
N ALA A 468 -12.37 5.03 15.34
CA ALA A 468 -13.05 6.31 15.48
C ALA A 468 -12.74 7.26 14.32
N GLU A 469 -11.49 7.30 13.85
CA GLU A 469 -11.09 8.07 12.68
C GLU A 469 -11.75 7.56 11.39
N GLU A 470 -11.84 6.24 11.20
CA GLU A 470 -12.51 5.65 10.03
C GLU A 470 -14.03 5.87 10.07
N VAL A 471 -14.66 5.78 11.24
CA VAL A 471 -16.07 6.13 11.42
C VAL A 471 -16.30 7.61 11.12
N ALA A 472 -15.41 8.49 11.60
CA ALA A 472 -15.46 9.91 11.26
C ALA A 472 -15.33 10.12 9.75
N LYS A 473 -14.36 9.48 9.07
CA LYS A 473 -14.22 9.54 7.60
C LYS A 473 -15.46 8.99 6.89
N ALA A 474 -15.99 7.85 7.34
CA ALA A 474 -17.20 7.25 6.76
C ALA A 474 -18.45 8.11 6.95
N SER A 475 -18.53 8.91 8.03
CA SER A 475 -19.61 9.89 8.22
C SER A 475 -19.53 11.05 7.21
N PHE A 476 -18.34 11.31 6.61
CA PHE A 476 -18.16 12.25 5.50
C PHE A 476 -18.55 11.66 4.14
N ASP A 477 -18.51 10.34 3.96
CA ASP A 477 -18.78 9.68 2.68
C ASP A 477 -20.22 9.92 2.13
N PRO A 478 -21.30 9.93 2.93
CA PRO A 478 -22.63 10.29 2.45
C PRO A 478 -22.71 11.72 1.89
N VAL A 479 -22.05 12.68 2.54
CA VAL A 479 -22.00 14.08 2.08
C VAL A 479 -21.20 14.18 0.79
N SER A 480 -20.06 13.49 0.71
CA SER A 480 -19.24 13.40 -0.51
C SER A 480 -19.98 12.73 -1.66
N LYS A 481 -20.77 11.68 -1.40
CA LYS A 481 -21.61 11.01 -2.43
C LYS A 481 -22.74 11.88 -2.91
N ALA A 482 -23.42 12.61 -2.03
CA ALA A 482 -24.47 13.55 -2.41
C ALA A 482 -23.89 14.70 -3.25
N GLY A 483 -22.77 15.27 -2.81
CA GLY A 483 -22.03 16.29 -3.55
C GLY A 483 -21.54 15.81 -4.91
N ALA A 484 -21.08 14.55 -5.01
CA ALA A 484 -20.69 13.94 -6.29
C ALA A 484 -21.83 13.88 -7.30
N LYS A 485 -23.05 13.54 -6.85
CA LYS A 485 -24.24 13.53 -7.73
C LYS A 485 -24.52 14.92 -8.30
N ILE A 486 -24.49 15.95 -7.47
CA ILE A 486 -24.70 17.34 -7.91
C ILE A 486 -23.60 17.76 -8.87
N TYR A 487 -22.35 17.48 -8.51
CA TYR A 487 -21.19 17.80 -9.32
C TYR A 487 -21.25 17.17 -10.72
N ASN A 488 -21.49 15.87 -10.79
CA ASN A 488 -21.52 15.12 -12.05
C ASN A 488 -22.72 15.53 -12.93
N LEU A 489 -23.84 15.89 -12.32
CA LEU A 489 -25.04 16.31 -13.06
C LEU A 489 -24.88 17.70 -13.68
N LEU A 490 -24.19 18.62 -13.02
CA LEU A 490 -24.18 20.02 -13.41
C LEU A 490 -22.78 20.59 -13.64
N CYS A 491 -21.86 20.44 -12.69
CA CYS A 491 -20.57 21.13 -12.72
C CYS A 491 -19.57 20.49 -13.71
N ALA A 492 -19.62 19.16 -13.84
CA ALA A 492 -18.68 18.39 -14.64
C ALA A 492 -18.76 18.72 -16.15
N SER A 493 -19.91 19.20 -16.64
CA SER A 493 -20.09 19.60 -18.04
C SER A 493 -19.12 20.69 -18.49
N CYS A 494 -18.73 21.58 -17.58
CA CYS A 494 -17.78 22.67 -17.84
C CYS A 494 -16.42 22.46 -17.14
N HIS A 495 -16.45 21.91 -15.91
CA HIS A 495 -15.25 21.76 -15.09
C HIS A 495 -14.55 20.40 -15.23
N GLY A 496 -15.11 19.46 -16.00
CA GLY A 496 -14.60 18.10 -16.19
C GLY A 496 -14.91 17.16 -15.02
N LEU A 497 -15.01 15.86 -15.26
CA LEU A 497 -15.23 14.85 -14.21
C LEU A 497 -14.07 14.80 -13.19
N ASP A 498 -12.87 15.15 -13.62
CA ASP A 498 -11.65 15.21 -12.80
C ASP A 498 -11.37 16.61 -12.20
N GLY A 499 -12.28 17.54 -12.39
CA GLY A 499 -12.16 18.92 -11.94
C GLY A 499 -11.09 19.75 -12.64
N LYS A 500 -10.50 19.28 -13.76
CA LYS A 500 -9.40 20.01 -14.45
C LYS A 500 -9.87 20.96 -15.56
N GLY A 501 -11.17 21.00 -15.81
CA GLY A 501 -11.76 21.79 -16.89
C GLY A 501 -11.90 20.98 -18.18
N VAL A 502 -12.98 21.23 -18.93
CA VAL A 502 -13.19 20.63 -20.25
C VAL A 502 -12.39 21.40 -21.28
N LYS A 503 -11.66 20.71 -22.15
CA LYS A 503 -10.88 21.34 -23.23
C LYS A 503 -11.80 21.92 -24.30
N SER A 504 -11.45 23.13 -24.79
CA SER A 504 -12.11 23.80 -25.89
C SER A 504 -11.04 24.52 -26.74
N GLY A 505 -10.69 23.94 -27.87
CA GLY A 505 -9.55 24.40 -28.66
C GLY A 505 -8.23 24.34 -27.85
N GLU A 506 -7.49 25.43 -27.84
CA GLU A 506 -6.26 25.57 -27.03
C GLU A 506 -6.52 25.95 -25.57
N GLY A 507 -7.76 26.23 -25.18
CA GLY A 507 -8.17 26.66 -23.86
C GLY A 507 -9.07 25.67 -23.10
N LEU A 508 -9.71 26.17 -22.06
CA LEU A 508 -10.70 25.43 -21.26
C LEU A 508 -12.06 26.11 -21.33
N VAL A 509 -13.12 25.31 -21.21
CA VAL A 509 -14.50 25.83 -21.08
C VAL A 509 -14.65 26.63 -19.79
N ALA A 510 -14.13 26.13 -18.68
CA ALA A 510 -14.18 26.73 -17.34
C ALA A 510 -12.87 26.51 -16.58
N PRO A 511 -12.59 27.31 -15.54
CA PRO A 511 -11.36 27.16 -14.77
C PRO A 511 -11.28 25.78 -14.10
N SER A 512 -10.04 25.27 -13.99
CA SER A 512 -9.78 24.06 -13.22
C SER A 512 -10.15 24.28 -11.75
N LEU A 513 -10.93 23.37 -11.19
CA LEU A 513 -11.25 23.31 -9.76
C LEU A 513 -10.21 22.50 -8.98
N SER A 514 -9.34 21.76 -9.68
CA SER A 514 -8.28 20.95 -9.05
C SER A 514 -7.11 21.84 -8.63
N ARG A 515 -6.69 21.73 -7.36
CA ARG A 515 -5.66 22.57 -6.73
C ARG A 515 -5.91 24.07 -6.91
N ASN A 516 -7.16 24.43 -6.88
CA ASN A 516 -7.62 25.79 -7.15
C ASN A 516 -7.42 26.67 -5.91
N SER A 517 -6.74 27.81 -6.09
CA SER A 517 -6.42 28.74 -4.98
C SER A 517 -7.68 29.37 -4.36
N TRP A 518 -8.71 29.63 -5.15
CA TRP A 518 -9.98 30.19 -4.66
C TRP A 518 -10.69 29.22 -3.70
N ILE A 519 -10.68 27.94 -4.01
CA ILE A 519 -11.31 26.89 -3.18
C ILE A 519 -10.46 26.61 -1.94
N ARG A 520 -9.14 26.61 -2.07
CA ARG A 520 -8.23 26.26 -0.96
C ARG A 520 -8.09 27.37 0.08
N TRP A 521 -8.05 28.61 -0.35
CA TRP A 521 -7.73 29.73 0.54
C TRP A 521 -8.93 30.63 0.84
N TRP A 522 -9.94 30.66 -0.05
CA TRP A 522 -11.14 31.49 0.06
C TRP A 522 -12.41 30.69 -0.27
N PRO A 523 -12.72 29.64 0.51
CA PRO A 523 -13.89 28.79 0.26
C PRO A 523 -15.22 29.57 0.34
N ASP A 524 -15.28 30.63 1.12
CA ASP A 524 -16.39 31.56 1.20
C ASP A 524 -16.63 32.32 -0.11
N VAL A 525 -15.56 32.78 -0.77
CA VAL A 525 -15.66 33.44 -2.08
C VAL A 525 -16.04 32.42 -3.16
N ALA A 526 -15.45 31.22 -3.14
CA ALA A 526 -15.84 30.15 -4.06
C ALA A 526 -17.32 29.77 -3.90
N THR A 527 -17.82 29.71 -2.67
CA THR A 527 -19.24 29.48 -2.38
C THR A 527 -20.12 30.63 -2.89
N ALA A 528 -19.67 31.87 -2.74
CA ALA A 528 -20.37 33.05 -3.27
C ALA A 528 -20.49 33.02 -4.80
N ILE A 529 -19.44 32.56 -5.49
CA ILE A 529 -19.47 32.37 -6.95
C ILE A 529 -20.52 31.32 -7.32
N ILE A 530 -20.60 30.21 -6.61
CA ILE A 530 -21.64 29.19 -6.86
C ILE A 530 -23.03 29.78 -6.64
N LEU A 531 -23.22 30.54 -5.57
CA LEU A 531 -24.52 31.13 -5.25
C LEU A 531 -24.97 32.15 -6.29
N LYS A 532 -24.11 33.11 -6.62
CA LYS A 532 -24.47 34.28 -7.42
C LYS A 532 -24.06 34.20 -8.90
N GLY A 533 -23.25 33.23 -9.24
CA GLY A 533 -22.67 33.10 -10.57
C GLY A 533 -21.53 34.09 -10.83
N GLN A 534 -20.91 33.96 -12.00
CA GLN A 534 -19.87 34.83 -12.52
C GLN A 534 -20.19 35.24 -13.95
N ALA A 535 -20.22 36.52 -14.22
CA ALA A 535 -20.35 37.08 -15.57
C ALA A 535 -18.96 37.25 -16.20
N GLY A 536 -18.89 36.96 -17.51
CA GLY A 536 -17.64 37.08 -18.28
C GLY A 536 -16.79 35.80 -18.30
N ALA A 537 -16.00 35.70 -19.34
CA ALA A 537 -15.20 34.53 -19.67
C ALA A 537 -13.74 34.63 -19.17
N GLU A 538 -13.49 35.37 -18.10
CA GLU A 538 -12.14 35.58 -17.56
C GLU A 538 -12.10 35.41 -16.06
N LEU A 539 -11.10 34.69 -15.56
CA LEU A 539 -10.78 34.60 -14.15
C LEU A 539 -9.25 34.61 -14.00
N ASP A 540 -8.73 35.45 -13.10
CA ASP A 540 -7.28 35.63 -12.87
C ASP A 540 -6.49 35.95 -14.16
N GLY A 541 -7.08 36.77 -15.06
CA GLY A 541 -6.44 37.15 -16.34
C GLY A 541 -6.41 36.05 -17.39
N LYS A 542 -7.11 34.92 -17.17
CA LYS A 542 -7.21 33.81 -18.12
C LYS A 542 -8.58 33.74 -18.77
N PRO A 543 -8.67 33.74 -20.10
CA PRO A 543 -9.94 33.59 -20.79
C PRO A 543 -10.43 32.12 -20.78
N TYR A 544 -11.75 31.96 -20.72
CA TYR A 544 -12.44 30.67 -20.79
C TYR A 544 -13.57 30.73 -21.83
N SER A 545 -13.77 29.65 -22.59
CA SER A 545 -14.75 29.65 -23.68
C SER A 545 -16.20 29.51 -23.23
N GLY A 546 -16.46 29.13 -21.97
CA GLY A 546 -17.82 28.92 -21.41
C GLY A 546 -18.62 30.20 -21.16
N GLY A 547 -18.00 31.37 -21.20
CA GLY A 547 -18.65 32.68 -21.15
C GLY A 547 -19.14 33.13 -19.78
N MET A 548 -19.79 32.29 -18.99
CA MET A 548 -20.27 32.61 -17.65
C MET A 548 -20.47 31.35 -16.80
N MET A 549 -20.47 31.50 -15.48
CA MET A 549 -20.93 30.51 -14.54
C MET A 549 -22.32 30.89 -14.02
N PRO A 550 -23.37 30.06 -14.23
CA PRO A 550 -24.71 30.40 -13.79
C PRO A 550 -24.84 30.41 -12.27
N ALA A 551 -25.76 31.25 -11.75
CA ALA A 551 -26.08 31.31 -10.33
C ALA A 551 -26.92 30.10 -9.89
N MET A 552 -26.53 29.51 -8.73
CA MET A 552 -27.20 28.32 -8.19
C MET A 552 -28.05 28.60 -6.94
N GLU A 553 -28.13 29.85 -6.50
CA GLU A 553 -28.83 30.20 -5.25
C GLU A 553 -30.32 29.81 -5.18
N ASN A 554 -31.00 29.75 -6.34
CA ASN A 554 -32.40 29.37 -6.47
C ASN A 554 -32.57 27.91 -6.94
N VAL A 555 -31.46 27.20 -7.25
CA VAL A 555 -31.48 25.81 -7.72
C VAL A 555 -31.20 24.85 -6.56
N TYR A 556 -30.28 25.22 -5.68
CA TYR A 556 -29.83 24.39 -4.57
C TYR A 556 -29.96 25.12 -3.21
N ASN A 557 -30.40 24.36 -2.19
CA ASN A 557 -30.42 24.83 -0.82
C ASN A 557 -29.00 24.81 -0.18
N ASP A 558 -28.87 25.34 1.02
CA ASP A 558 -27.58 25.48 1.71
C ASP A 558 -26.92 24.13 1.99
N GLN A 559 -27.69 23.09 2.29
CA GLN A 559 -27.18 21.73 2.48
C GLN A 559 -26.57 21.18 1.18
N GLN A 560 -27.25 21.33 0.07
CA GLN A 560 -26.81 20.85 -1.24
C GLN A 560 -25.57 21.61 -1.75
N ILE A 561 -25.49 22.92 -1.51
CA ILE A 561 -24.29 23.71 -1.82
C ILE A 561 -23.12 23.27 -0.92
N ALA A 562 -23.36 23.01 0.38
CA ALA A 562 -22.35 22.48 1.28
C ALA A 562 -21.82 21.11 0.84
N GLU A 563 -22.70 20.22 0.38
CA GLU A 563 -22.34 18.91 -0.14
C GLU A 563 -21.46 18.98 -1.39
N VAL A 564 -21.84 19.79 -2.38
CA VAL A 564 -21.03 19.93 -3.61
C VAL A 564 -19.70 20.63 -3.33
N MET A 565 -19.67 21.65 -2.45
CA MET A 565 -18.43 22.30 -2.04
C MET A 565 -17.51 21.34 -1.27
N THR A 566 -18.08 20.51 -0.40
CA THR A 566 -17.34 19.44 0.29
C THR A 566 -16.72 18.46 -0.71
N TYR A 567 -17.51 18.00 -1.70
CA TYR A 567 -17.01 17.12 -2.76
C TYR A 567 -15.83 17.76 -3.52
N ILE A 568 -15.99 19.00 -3.97
CA ILE A 568 -14.95 19.74 -4.70
C ILE A 568 -13.72 19.97 -3.81
N GLY A 569 -13.93 20.34 -2.55
CA GLY A 569 -12.88 20.61 -1.59
C GLY A 569 -12.04 19.36 -1.27
N MET A 570 -12.69 18.24 -0.98
CA MET A 570 -12.03 16.99 -0.61
C MET A 570 -11.37 16.28 -1.81
N ASN A 571 -12.10 16.15 -2.93
CA ASN A 571 -11.59 15.37 -4.06
C ASN A 571 -10.56 16.12 -4.90
N PHE A 572 -10.66 17.45 -4.99
CA PHE A 572 -9.79 18.24 -5.86
C PHE A 572 -8.84 19.19 -5.13
N ASN A 573 -9.05 19.44 -3.81
CA ASN A 573 -8.31 20.49 -3.08
C ASN A 573 -7.73 20.08 -1.73
N ASN A 574 -7.77 18.81 -1.37
CA ASN A 574 -7.22 18.24 -0.13
C ASN A 574 -7.83 18.83 1.17
N TRP A 575 -9.10 19.20 1.17
CA TRP A 575 -9.79 19.58 2.39
C TRP A 575 -9.82 18.42 3.38
N LYS A 576 -9.71 18.75 4.67
CA LYS A 576 -9.76 17.77 5.77
C LYS A 576 -11.12 17.71 6.44
N GLU A 577 -11.89 18.79 6.31
CA GLU A 577 -13.21 18.95 6.94
C GLU A 577 -14.25 19.35 5.88
N PRO A 578 -15.51 18.92 6.04
CA PRO A 578 -16.60 19.30 5.15
C PRO A 578 -17.00 20.76 5.39
N MET A 579 -17.56 21.38 4.37
CA MET A 579 -18.30 22.62 4.54
C MET A 579 -19.68 22.32 5.16
N THR A 580 -20.10 23.13 6.12
CA THR A 580 -21.40 22.96 6.75
C THR A 580 -22.47 23.82 6.08
N LYS A 581 -23.75 23.45 6.23
CA LYS A 581 -24.87 24.25 5.74
C LYS A 581 -24.93 25.64 6.39
N GLU A 582 -24.52 25.75 7.65
CA GLU A 582 -24.47 27.01 8.38
C GLU A 582 -23.45 27.97 7.77
N GLN A 583 -22.28 27.45 7.35
CA GLN A 583 -21.28 28.25 6.63
C GLN A 583 -21.81 28.76 5.29
N VAL A 584 -22.54 27.93 4.55
CA VAL A 584 -23.19 28.35 3.30
C VAL A 584 -24.26 29.40 3.58
N ALA A 585 -25.09 29.21 4.59
CA ALA A 585 -26.13 30.18 5.00
C ALA A 585 -25.51 31.56 5.37
N GLU A 586 -24.37 31.56 6.06
CA GLU A 586 -23.62 32.79 6.34
C GLU A 586 -23.15 33.50 5.06
N VAL A 587 -22.59 32.76 4.12
CA VAL A 587 -22.17 33.29 2.81
C VAL A 587 -23.39 33.86 2.07
N ARG A 588 -24.49 33.08 1.97
CA ARG A 588 -25.73 33.52 1.31
C ARG A 588 -26.27 34.82 1.89
N LYS A 589 -26.28 34.96 3.23
CA LYS A 589 -26.68 36.19 3.92
C LYS A 589 -25.74 37.35 3.56
N LYS A 590 -24.44 37.11 3.52
CA LYS A 590 -23.42 38.12 3.21
C LYS A 590 -23.55 38.68 1.79
N VAL A 591 -23.88 37.82 0.83
CA VAL A 591 -24.04 38.19 -0.59
C VAL A 591 -25.49 38.46 -0.99
N ALA A 592 -26.43 38.60 -0.04
CA ALA A 592 -27.86 38.83 -0.32
C ALA A 592 -28.13 40.15 -1.07
N SER A 593 -27.29 41.17 -0.88
CA SER A 593 -27.35 42.43 -1.61
C SER A 593 -26.84 42.35 -3.05
N GLN A 594 -26.06 41.33 -3.40
CA GLN A 594 -25.56 41.08 -4.76
C GLN A 594 -26.74 40.60 -5.63
N LYS A 595 -27.23 41.43 -6.53
CA LYS A 595 -28.41 41.13 -7.39
C LYS A 595 -28.00 40.62 -8.77
N THR A 596 -26.77 40.81 -9.16
CA THR A 596 -26.17 40.38 -10.44
C THR A 596 -25.08 39.36 -10.21
N MET A 597 -24.68 38.64 -11.25
CA MET A 597 -23.48 37.80 -11.23
C MET A 597 -22.26 38.64 -10.89
N PHE A 598 -21.30 38.03 -10.21
CA PHE A 598 -20.01 38.69 -9.97
C PHE A 598 -19.25 38.94 -11.26
N THR A 599 -18.69 40.13 -11.38
CA THR A 599 -17.72 40.45 -12.43
C THR A 599 -16.30 40.03 -12.02
N PRO A 600 -15.36 39.81 -12.95
CA PRO A 600 -13.97 39.55 -12.64
C PRO A 600 -13.32 40.62 -11.74
N ALA A 601 -13.72 41.87 -11.92
CA ALA A 601 -13.22 42.99 -11.09
C ALA A 601 -13.67 42.87 -9.63
N GLU A 602 -14.96 42.60 -9.39
CA GLU A 602 -15.52 42.39 -8.04
C GLU A 602 -14.87 41.17 -7.34
N LEU A 603 -14.66 40.09 -8.08
CA LEU A 603 -13.99 38.90 -7.53
C LEU A 603 -12.54 39.19 -7.16
N ASN A 604 -11.80 39.94 -7.99
CA ASN A 604 -10.45 40.38 -7.66
C ASN A 604 -10.41 41.28 -6.43
N GLU A 605 -11.40 42.16 -6.26
CA GLU A 605 -11.52 42.97 -5.06
C GLU A 605 -11.75 42.13 -3.80
N LEU A 606 -12.63 41.11 -3.87
CA LEU A 606 -12.85 40.18 -2.76
C LEU A 606 -11.57 39.39 -2.43
N ARG A 607 -10.81 38.99 -3.44
CA ARG A 607 -9.51 38.32 -3.24
C ARG A 607 -8.50 39.25 -2.54
N MET A 608 -8.43 40.52 -2.95
CA MET A 608 -7.54 41.49 -2.31
C MET A 608 -7.92 41.75 -0.85
N LYS A 609 -9.20 41.70 -0.52
CA LYS A 609 -9.72 41.78 0.86
C LYS A 609 -9.56 40.48 1.65
N ARG A 610 -8.98 39.42 1.06
CA ARG A 610 -8.76 38.09 1.65
C ARG A 610 -10.05 37.36 2.07
N GLY A 611 -11.08 37.42 1.24
CA GLY A 611 -12.34 36.71 1.43
C GLY A 611 -13.50 37.61 1.82
N LEU A 612 -14.67 37.01 2.01
CA LEU A 612 -15.89 37.69 2.47
C LEU A 612 -15.91 37.96 3.98
N PHE A 613 -15.13 37.18 4.73
CA PHE A 613 -14.99 37.32 6.18
C PHE A 613 -13.55 37.71 6.53
N ALA A 614 -13.38 38.50 7.55
CA ALA A 614 -12.05 38.84 8.05
C ALA A 614 -11.30 37.53 8.45
N PRO A 615 -9.99 37.39 8.15
CA PRO A 615 -9.25 36.20 8.49
C PRO A 615 -9.32 35.95 9.99
N LYS A 616 -9.78 34.76 10.41
CA LYS A 616 -9.62 34.33 11.80
C LYS A 616 -8.13 34.34 12.11
N LYS A 617 -7.67 35.16 13.05
CA LYS A 617 -6.30 35.07 13.57
C LYS A 617 -6.13 33.68 14.15
N ASN A 618 -5.36 32.84 13.45
CA ASN A 618 -4.92 31.56 14.04
C ASN A 618 -4.17 31.88 15.34
N LYS A 619 -4.71 31.45 16.47
CA LYS A 619 -4.01 31.38 17.74
C LYS A 619 -3.12 30.15 17.75
#